data_ef9f3c8384241170843b20c144dc1ea8
#
_entry.id   ef9f3c8384241170843b20c144dc1ea8
#
_cell.length_a   1.000
_cell.length_b   1.000
_cell.length_c   1.000
_cell.angle_alpha   90.00
_cell.angle_beta   90.00
_cell.angle_gamma   90.00
#
_symmetry.space_group_name_H-M   'P 1'
#
loop_
_entity.id
_entity.type
_entity.pdbx_description
1 polymer ?
#
loop_
_entity_poly.entity_id
_entity_poly.type
_entity_poly.pdbx_seq_one_letter_code
_entity_poly.pdbx_strand_id
1 'polypeptide(L)'
;MCGIAGILREDVDLREQEQLLCQMSDSLRSRGPDDSGRYLEPGAALLHRRLAIIDPAGGRQPMRFGDLVIAYNGEIYNTAQVRHLLESAGYSFETACDTEVVLKAYHKWKAGCLEKLNGIFAFAVYDTRRGTLFAARDRIGVKPLFYCKKGRLFAFASRIPTLLLLPEVEPVVDRSGLAEIFMLGPARSPGHAVFRDLAELPPACYLTYDHGTLQVHRYWKLHAAPHTDSPADTIERTHQLVTDAVERQLVSDVPVCTFLSGGLDSSIISEIAARKMAAQGERLCTYSVDYEDNDRYFQKSLFQPNADSDYIGLMAEAIGSDHRNVVLNNVDVADALVEATLARGVPGFTDVDSSLLLFCRQVHRDFKVCLSGECADEIFGGYPWYHRQEILFADTFPWSRSVDVRQSLLRPGLLPEGADYVQAAYRRTVADTEVLDTDSPLEKRMRQMFRLNTDWFMQTLLMRKDAMSMHSALEVRVPFCDWRLVEYAYNMPWALKSPEGREKGVLRKAFEGELPYQIAWRKKSPYPKTFNPAYFARVKALAEPVLTDTACPLYELLNRDAVVALCQNPDTLREPWYGQLMRGAQVVAYVVQIYGWVQAYGVTFDL
;
A
#
# COMPACT_ATOMS: atom_id res chain seq x y z
N MET A 1 6.29 11.44 7.13
CA MET A 1 6.87 10.13 6.68
C MET A 1 8.08 10.34 5.80
N CYS A 2 8.90 9.29 5.58
CA CYS A 2 10.28 9.47 5.18
C CYS A 2 10.67 8.48 4.07
N GLY A 3 11.87 8.65 3.55
CA GLY A 3 12.58 7.65 2.76
C GLY A 3 13.82 7.20 3.51
N ILE A 4 14.02 5.89 3.65
CA ILE A 4 15.20 5.30 4.28
C ILE A 4 15.95 4.40 3.31
N ALA A 5 17.28 4.36 3.43
CA ALA A 5 18.12 3.38 2.77
C ALA A 5 19.37 3.11 3.62
N GLY A 6 20.02 1.99 3.37
CA GLY A 6 21.29 1.68 4.00
C GLY A 6 22.06 0.62 3.24
N ILE A 7 23.37 0.65 3.43
CA ILE A 7 24.33 -0.30 2.87
C ILE A 7 25.22 -0.81 4.01
N LEU A 8 25.41 -2.12 4.07
CA LEU A 8 26.42 -2.77 4.89
C LEU A 8 27.32 -3.62 3.98
N ARG A 9 28.61 -3.37 4.03
CA ARG A 9 29.61 -4.17 3.32
C ARG A 9 31.02 -3.94 3.91
N GLU A 10 31.79 -5.00 4.06
CA GLU A 10 33.08 -4.97 4.73
C GLU A 10 34.27 -4.83 3.78
N ASP A 11 34.04 -4.98 2.48
CA ASP A 11 35.10 -5.06 1.44
C ASP A 11 35.36 -3.74 0.71
N VAL A 12 34.57 -2.70 1.01
CA VAL A 12 34.71 -1.36 0.41
C VAL A 12 34.51 -0.31 1.50
N ASP A 13 35.32 0.72 1.50
CA ASP A 13 35.14 1.88 2.37
C ASP A 13 34.00 2.77 1.81
N LEU A 14 32.84 2.75 2.46
CA LEU A 14 31.66 3.50 2.03
C LEU A 14 31.85 5.02 2.14
N ARG A 15 32.84 5.51 2.89
CA ARG A 15 33.19 6.94 2.95
C ARG A 15 33.75 7.46 1.62
N GLU A 16 34.27 6.56 0.77
CA GLU A 16 34.77 6.86 -0.57
C GLU A 16 33.66 6.77 -1.65
N GLN A 17 32.44 6.32 -1.30
CA GLN A 17 31.32 6.12 -2.22
C GLN A 17 30.33 7.31 -2.24
N GLU A 18 30.82 8.52 -2.09
CA GLU A 18 29.99 9.75 -1.97
C GLU A 18 28.98 9.89 -3.10
N GLN A 19 29.38 9.64 -4.35
CA GLN A 19 28.49 9.77 -5.51
C GLN A 19 27.31 8.79 -5.43
N LEU A 20 27.55 7.53 -5.11
CA LEU A 20 26.53 6.50 -4.95
C LEU A 20 25.55 6.86 -3.82
N LEU A 21 26.09 7.24 -2.66
CA LEU A 21 25.29 7.61 -1.49
C LEU A 21 24.42 8.85 -1.76
N CYS A 22 24.93 9.83 -2.49
CA CYS A 22 24.15 11.00 -2.94
C CYS A 22 23.02 10.58 -3.89
N GLN A 23 23.28 9.75 -4.90
CA GLN A 23 22.27 9.25 -5.83
C GLN A 23 21.17 8.46 -5.11
N MET A 24 21.54 7.56 -4.19
CA MET A 24 20.57 6.82 -3.37
C MET A 24 19.73 7.75 -2.50
N SER A 25 20.34 8.74 -1.86
CA SER A 25 19.61 9.75 -1.09
C SER A 25 18.65 10.55 -1.98
N ASP A 26 19.10 11.02 -3.14
CA ASP A 26 18.28 11.81 -4.05
C ASP A 26 17.11 11.02 -4.64
N SER A 27 17.26 9.72 -4.86
CA SER A 27 16.18 8.84 -5.29
C SER A 27 15.01 8.77 -4.28
N LEU A 28 15.26 9.11 -3.02
CA LEU A 28 14.28 9.16 -1.94
C LEU A 28 13.69 10.56 -1.69
N ARG A 29 14.19 11.60 -2.38
CA ARG A 29 13.81 13.01 -2.13
C ARG A 29 12.32 13.26 -2.21
N SER A 30 11.62 12.64 -3.17
CA SER A 30 10.17 12.79 -3.32
C SER A 30 9.38 12.34 -2.08
N ARG A 31 9.89 11.35 -1.34
CA ARG A 31 9.27 10.85 -0.11
C ARG A 31 9.45 11.79 1.09
N GLY A 32 10.59 12.49 1.13
CA GLY A 32 10.94 13.38 2.24
C GLY A 32 11.77 14.55 1.78
N PRO A 33 11.11 15.63 1.31
CA PRO A 33 11.81 16.80 0.77
C PRO A 33 12.32 17.78 1.83
N ASP A 34 11.85 17.70 3.09
CA ASP A 34 12.06 18.73 4.10
C ASP A 34 13.47 18.71 4.70
N ASP A 35 14.07 17.51 4.87
CA ASP A 35 15.42 17.38 5.45
C ASP A 35 16.11 16.11 4.94
N SER A 36 17.42 16.05 5.08
CA SER A 36 18.23 14.88 4.73
C SER A 36 19.31 14.65 5.77
N GLY A 37 19.59 13.39 6.07
CA GLY A 37 20.67 13.02 6.97
C GLY A 37 21.32 11.71 6.58
N ARG A 38 22.53 11.53 7.09
CA ARG A 38 23.30 10.30 6.89
C ARG A 38 24.12 9.95 8.11
N TYR A 39 24.27 8.67 8.35
CA TYR A 39 25.30 8.08 9.18
C TYR A 39 26.27 7.34 8.28
N LEU A 40 27.58 7.45 8.52
CA LEU A 40 28.60 6.93 7.63
C LEU A 40 29.83 6.47 8.41
N GLU A 41 30.21 5.21 8.18
CA GLU A 41 31.48 4.62 8.61
C GLU A 41 32.02 3.69 7.50
N PRO A 42 33.25 3.14 7.60
CA PRO A 42 33.84 2.35 6.52
C PRO A 42 32.93 1.22 6.00
N GLY A 43 32.30 0.45 6.90
CA GLY A 43 31.50 -0.72 6.57
C GLY A 43 29.99 -0.50 6.55
N ALA A 44 29.49 0.69 6.88
CA ALA A 44 28.06 0.95 6.98
C ALA A 44 27.68 2.38 6.57
N ALA A 45 26.55 2.50 5.86
CA ALA A 45 25.91 3.78 5.57
C ALA A 45 24.40 3.67 5.83
N LEU A 46 23.83 4.65 6.53
CA LEU A 46 22.40 4.83 6.70
C LEU A 46 22.00 6.19 6.14
N LEU A 47 20.99 6.23 5.28
CA LEU A 47 20.49 7.42 4.60
C LEU A 47 19.05 7.66 4.99
N HIS A 48 18.70 8.92 5.17
CA HIS A 48 17.35 9.36 5.52
C HIS A 48 16.94 10.60 4.71
N ARG A 49 15.70 10.61 4.22
CA ARG A 49 15.00 11.78 3.67
C ARG A 49 13.73 11.98 4.44
N ARG A 50 13.53 13.17 5.01
CA ARG A 50 12.49 13.48 5.97
C ARG A 50 11.33 14.24 5.36
N LEU A 51 10.11 13.78 5.63
CA LEU A 51 8.89 14.58 5.61
C LEU A 51 8.55 14.88 7.08
N ALA A 52 8.72 16.12 7.49
CA ALA A 52 8.58 16.53 8.89
C ALA A 52 7.12 16.71 9.25
N ILE A 53 6.61 15.86 10.15
CA ILE A 53 5.22 15.83 10.63
C ILE A 53 5.18 15.98 12.14
N ILE A 54 5.87 15.11 12.88
CA ILE A 54 6.00 15.17 14.34
C ILE A 54 7.36 15.74 14.69
N ASP A 55 7.39 16.69 15.64
CA ASP A 55 8.58 17.38 16.12
C ASP A 55 9.50 17.84 14.97
N PRO A 56 9.05 18.81 14.14
CA PRO A 56 9.83 19.24 12.97
C PRO A 56 11.26 19.67 13.32
N ALA A 57 11.48 20.22 14.51
CA ALA A 57 12.80 20.70 14.95
C ALA A 57 13.70 19.59 15.52
N GLY A 58 13.15 18.65 16.31
CA GLY A 58 13.92 17.66 17.09
C GLY A 58 14.11 16.30 16.40
N GLY A 59 13.23 15.93 15.46
CA GLY A 59 13.17 14.57 14.87
C GLY A 59 14.16 14.30 13.74
N ARG A 60 15.40 14.84 13.79
CA ARG A 60 16.44 14.59 12.77
C ARG A 60 16.90 13.14 12.77
N GLN A 61 17.17 12.60 11.59
CA GLN A 61 17.61 11.22 11.38
C GLN A 61 18.73 11.13 10.34
N PRO A 62 19.60 10.06 10.38
CA PRO A 62 19.59 8.96 11.36
C PRO A 62 19.84 9.44 12.77
N MET A 63 19.09 8.85 13.75
CA MET A 63 19.19 9.22 15.16
C MET A 63 20.05 8.22 15.92
N ARG A 64 20.86 8.70 16.89
CA ARG A 64 21.79 7.85 17.67
C ARG A 64 21.40 7.82 19.14
N PHE A 65 21.50 6.62 19.73
CA PHE A 65 21.44 6.41 21.17
C PHE A 65 22.45 5.33 21.59
N GLY A 66 23.48 5.71 22.32
CA GLY A 66 24.61 4.82 22.64
C GLY A 66 25.31 4.30 21.37
N ASP A 67 25.39 2.99 21.25
CA ASP A 67 25.96 2.29 20.08
C ASP A 67 24.92 2.01 18.96
N LEU A 68 23.69 2.46 19.12
CA LEU A 68 22.63 2.22 18.15
C LEU A 68 22.34 3.45 17.30
N VAL A 69 22.15 3.24 15.99
CA VAL A 69 21.76 4.27 15.02
C VAL A 69 20.51 3.80 14.27
N ILE A 70 19.44 4.60 14.28
CA ILE A 70 18.18 4.28 13.58
C ILE A 70 17.96 5.13 12.34
N ALA A 71 17.45 4.51 11.27
CA ALA A 71 16.72 5.16 10.18
C ALA A 71 15.28 4.63 10.17
N TYR A 72 14.31 5.54 10.26
CA TYR A 72 12.90 5.22 10.49
C TYR A 72 11.99 5.96 9.52
N ASN A 73 11.04 5.23 8.94
CA ASN A 73 9.96 5.72 8.09
C ASN A 73 8.64 5.20 8.66
N GLY A 74 7.90 6.05 9.36
CA GLY A 74 6.64 5.62 9.97
C GLY A 74 6.05 6.64 10.94
N GLU A 75 5.00 6.21 11.64
CA GLU A 75 4.32 6.89 12.75
C GLU A 75 3.87 5.85 13.77
N ILE A 76 4.23 6.06 15.03
CA ILE A 76 3.78 5.22 16.15
C ILE A 76 2.64 5.93 16.88
N TYR A 77 1.45 5.40 16.75
CA TYR A 77 0.20 6.01 17.28
C TYR A 77 0.03 5.87 18.79
N ASN A 78 0.76 4.95 19.42
CA ASN A 78 0.79 4.79 20.88
C ASN A 78 2.08 5.30 21.52
N THR A 79 2.72 6.30 20.91
CA THR A 79 4.00 6.88 21.36
C THR A 79 3.99 7.25 22.84
N ALA A 80 2.94 7.93 23.32
CA ALA A 80 2.83 8.34 24.73
C ALA A 80 2.84 7.14 25.70
N GLN A 81 2.16 6.04 25.35
CA GLN A 81 2.11 4.83 26.16
C GLN A 81 3.48 4.14 26.23
N VAL A 82 4.17 4.02 25.07
CA VAL A 82 5.51 3.40 25.02
C VAL A 82 6.54 4.27 25.75
N ARG A 83 6.46 5.60 25.58
CA ARG A 83 7.30 6.56 26.30
C ARG A 83 7.15 6.40 27.81
N HIS A 84 5.93 6.36 28.34
CA HIS A 84 5.68 6.16 29.76
C HIS A 84 6.28 4.85 30.30
N LEU A 85 6.18 3.75 29.54
CA LEU A 85 6.82 2.48 29.91
C LEU A 85 8.35 2.59 29.98
N LEU A 86 8.95 3.33 29.06
CA LEU A 86 10.40 3.56 29.05
C LEU A 86 10.85 4.49 30.18
N GLU A 87 10.12 5.56 30.44
CA GLU A 87 10.37 6.47 31.57
C GLU A 87 10.32 5.72 32.92
N SER A 88 9.31 4.86 33.08
CA SER A 88 9.20 3.97 34.24
C SER A 88 10.37 2.98 34.35
N ALA A 89 11.06 2.69 33.25
CA ALA A 89 12.27 1.87 33.18
C ALA A 89 13.57 2.69 33.30
N GLY A 90 13.50 3.99 33.58
CA GLY A 90 14.64 4.88 33.83
C GLY A 90 15.20 5.58 32.58
N TYR A 91 14.49 5.57 31.45
CA TYR A 91 14.88 6.32 30.25
C TYR A 91 14.39 7.77 30.33
N SER A 92 15.24 8.72 29.95
CA SER A 92 14.88 10.11 29.68
C SER A 92 14.76 10.36 28.18
N PHE A 93 14.12 11.44 27.75
CA PHE A 93 13.93 11.81 26.35
C PHE A 93 14.37 13.24 26.09
N GLU A 94 14.98 13.48 24.93
CA GLU A 94 15.48 14.79 24.50
C GLU A 94 14.54 15.45 23.48
N THR A 95 13.71 14.64 22.79
CA THR A 95 12.81 15.10 21.72
C THR A 95 11.36 14.67 22.00
N ALA A 96 10.41 15.28 21.29
CA ALA A 96 9.02 14.85 21.30
C ALA A 96 8.72 13.78 20.22
N CYS A 97 9.69 13.46 19.34
CA CYS A 97 9.46 12.58 18.20
C CYS A 97 9.35 11.09 18.60
N ASP A 98 8.59 10.35 17.83
CA ASP A 98 8.39 8.90 17.98
C ASP A 98 9.66 8.09 17.61
N THR A 99 10.53 8.61 16.74
CA THR A 99 11.82 7.98 16.38
C THR A 99 12.67 7.69 17.61
N GLU A 100 12.75 8.63 18.56
CA GLU A 100 13.49 8.44 19.82
C GLU A 100 12.85 7.34 20.68
N VAL A 101 11.53 7.28 20.68
CA VAL A 101 10.77 6.25 21.41
C VAL A 101 11.03 4.86 20.81
N VAL A 102 11.01 4.72 19.46
CA VAL A 102 11.31 3.46 18.77
C VAL A 102 12.76 3.01 19.05
N LEU A 103 13.72 3.91 18.97
CA LEU A 103 15.14 3.61 19.21
C LEU A 103 15.38 3.13 20.65
N LYS A 104 14.82 3.81 21.65
CA LYS A 104 14.92 3.45 23.06
C LYS A 104 14.13 2.19 23.39
N ALA A 105 12.99 1.96 22.73
CA ALA A 105 12.24 0.71 22.83
C ALA A 105 13.07 -0.49 22.31
N TYR A 106 13.72 -0.35 21.15
CA TYR A 106 14.62 -1.38 20.65
C TYR A 106 15.84 -1.57 21.56
N HIS A 107 16.42 -0.49 22.10
CA HIS A 107 17.52 -0.61 23.08
C HIS A 107 17.12 -1.48 24.28
N LYS A 108 15.91 -1.25 24.83
CA LYS A 108 15.40 -1.92 26.03
C LYS A 108 14.94 -3.36 25.75
N TRP A 109 14.12 -3.56 24.71
CA TRP A 109 13.40 -4.82 24.49
C TRP A 109 13.86 -5.61 23.25
N LYS A 110 14.83 -5.09 22.47
CA LYS A 110 15.28 -5.68 21.22
C LYS A 110 14.06 -5.96 20.31
N ALA A 111 14.00 -7.11 19.64
CA ALA A 111 12.85 -7.46 18.79
C ALA A 111 11.49 -7.44 19.52
N GLY A 112 11.44 -7.68 20.84
CA GLY A 112 10.22 -7.59 21.64
C GLY A 112 9.60 -6.19 21.71
N CYS A 113 10.29 -5.13 21.24
CA CYS A 113 9.68 -3.81 21.09
C CYS A 113 8.53 -3.83 20.10
N LEU A 114 8.57 -4.67 19.06
CA LEU A 114 7.57 -4.76 18.01
C LEU A 114 6.18 -5.13 18.55
N GLU A 115 6.10 -5.91 19.62
CA GLU A 115 4.85 -6.27 20.27
C GLU A 115 4.17 -5.07 20.96
N LYS A 116 4.96 -4.08 21.37
CA LYS A 116 4.50 -2.90 22.09
C LYS A 116 4.10 -1.73 21.18
N LEU A 117 4.57 -1.73 19.93
CA LEU A 117 4.31 -0.66 18.98
C LEU A 117 2.94 -0.85 18.30
N ASN A 118 2.13 0.22 18.27
CA ASN A 118 0.97 0.34 17.38
C ASN A 118 1.23 1.50 16.43
N GLY A 119 1.35 1.21 15.15
CA GLY A 119 1.67 2.21 14.14
C GLY A 119 1.93 1.59 12.78
N ILE A 120 2.27 2.45 11.85
CA ILE A 120 2.69 2.10 10.49
C ILE A 120 4.18 2.44 10.36
N PHE A 121 5.01 1.47 10.04
CA PHE A 121 6.46 1.68 10.07
C PHE A 121 7.29 0.71 9.23
N ALA A 122 8.41 1.22 8.78
CA ALA A 122 9.59 0.45 8.40
C ALA A 122 10.82 1.14 9.00
N PHE A 123 11.66 0.43 9.72
CA PHE A 123 12.88 1.00 10.30
C PHE A 123 14.03 0.02 10.28
N ALA A 124 15.24 0.59 10.35
CA ALA A 124 16.47 -0.17 10.51
C ALA A 124 17.30 0.42 11.66
N VAL A 125 17.84 -0.44 12.52
CA VAL A 125 18.73 -0.08 13.63
C VAL A 125 20.07 -0.79 13.41
N TYR A 126 21.12 0.00 13.27
CA TYR A 126 22.49 -0.46 13.15
C TYR A 126 23.19 -0.39 14.52
N ASP A 127 23.83 -1.48 14.92
CA ASP A 127 24.68 -1.56 16.11
C ASP A 127 26.13 -1.31 15.70
N THR A 128 26.64 -0.12 15.99
CA THR A 128 27.99 0.33 15.59
C THR A 128 29.10 -0.46 16.26
N ARG A 129 28.84 -1.07 17.41
CA ARG A 129 29.83 -1.87 18.14
C ARG A 129 29.94 -3.28 17.57
N ARG A 130 28.81 -3.85 17.12
CA ARG A 130 28.74 -5.22 16.63
C ARG A 130 28.86 -5.32 15.11
N GLY A 131 28.62 -4.23 14.38
CA GLY A 131 28.53 -4.25 12.92
C GLY A 131 27.26 -4.94 12.39
N THR A 132 26.20 -5.05 13.22
CA THR A 132 24.98 -5.80 12.89
C THR A 132 23.80 -4.88 12.63
N LEU A 133 22.85 -5.34 11.82
CA LEU A 133 21.62 -4.60 11.53
C LEU A 133 20.39 -5.40 11.92
N PHE A 134 19.43 -4.70 12.51
CA PHE A 134 18.05 -5.13 12.68
C PHE A 134 17.14 -4.24 11.84
N ALA A 135 16.23 -4.79 11.07
CA ALA A 135 15.22 -4.00 10.37
C ALA A 135 13.84 -4.65 10.49
N ALA A 136 12.79 -3.83 10.64
CA ALA A 136 11.43 -4.31 10.88
C ALA A 136 10.40 -3.56 10.05
N ARG A 137 9.31 -4.25 9.73
CA ARG A 137 8.15 -3.72 9.02
C ARG A 137 6.87 -3.91 9.86
N ASP A 138 5.95 -2.96 9.80
CA ASP A 138 4.70 -3.01 10.56
C ASP A 138 3.83 -4.25 10.26
N ARG A 139 2.88 -4.55 11.17
CA ARG A 139 2.05 -5.77 11.14
C ARG A 139 1.26 -5.94 9.85
N ILE A 140 0.78 -4.84 9.28
CA ILE A 140 -0.07 -4.85 8.09
C ILE A 140 0.75 -4.57 6.81
N GLY A 141 2.01 -4.10 6.95
CA GLY A 141 2.88 -3.79 5.84
C GLY A 141 2.52 -2.49 5.10
N VAL A 142 2.01 -1.50 5.84
CA VAL A 142 1.67 -0.19 5.26
C VAL A 142 2.91 0.52 4.73
N LYS A 143 4.05 0.40 5.44
CA LYS A 143 5.31 0.99 4.98
C LYS A 143 6.17 -0.03 4.25
N PRO A 144 6.71 0.31 3.07
CA PRO A 144 7.54 -0.60 2.29
C PRO A 144 8.97 -0.70 2.86
N LEU A 145 9.55 -1.89 2.75
CA LEU A 145 10.97 -2.12 2.97
C LEU A 145 11.48 -3.21 2.02
N PHE A 146 12.34 -2.82 1.09
CA PHE A 146 13.00 -3.71 0.15
C PHE A 146 14.44 -3.93 0.57
N TYR A 147 15.01 -5.07 0.20
CA TYR A 147 16.41 -5.39 0.50
C TYR A 147 17.03 -6.26 -0.59
N CYS A 148 18.37 -6.26 -0.63
CA CYS A 148 19.18 -7.21 -1.38
C CYS A 148 20.30 -7.75 -0.50
N LYS A 149 20.70 -9.01 -0.78
CA LYS A 149 21.91 -9.61 -0.22
C LYS A 149 22.65 -10.31 -1.36
N LYS A 150 23.83 -9.81 -1.70
CA LYS A 150 24.67 -10.35 -2.79
C LYS A 150 26.13 -10.38 -2.37
N GLY A 151 26.68 -11.57 -2.18
CA GLY A 151 28.03 -11.73 -1.64
C GLY A 151 28.18 -11.09 -0.25
N ARG A 152 29.05 -10.09 -0.14
CA ARG A 152 29.29 -9.30 1.08
C ARG A 152 28.43 -8.04 1.19
N LEU A 153 27.67 -7.72 0.15
CA LEU A 153 26.73 -6.60 0.14
C LEU A 153 25.44 -7.02 0.82
N PHE A 154 24.98 -6.23 1.77
CA PHE A 154 23.59 -6.13 2.21
C PHE A 154 23.13 -4.69 2.05
N ALA A 155 21.97 -4.46 1.44
CA ALA A 155 21.38 -3.14 1.35
C ALA A 155 19.86 -3.21 1.51
N PHE A 156 19.28 -2.11 2.01
CA PHE A 156 17.84 -1.96 2.13
C PHE A 156 17.40 -0.56 1.70
N ALA A 157 16.14 -0.43 1.28
CA ALA A 157 15.55 0.87 0.96
C ALA A 157 14.02 0.85 1.03
N SER A 158 13.42 2.03 1.17
CA SER A 158 11.98 2.22 1.05
C SER A 158 11.45 2.02 -0.38
N ARG A 159 12.32 1.99 -1.39
CA ARG A 159 11.96 1.91 -2.81
C ARG A 159 12.90 0.99 -3.58
N ILE A 160 12.33 0.22 -4.51
CA ILE A 160 13.10 -0.62 -5.46
C ILE A 160 14.11 0.20 -6.27
N PRO A 161 13.74 1.36 -6.89
CA PRO A 161 14.68 2.14 -7.70
C PRO A 161 15.95 2.58 -6.96
N THR A 162 15.87 2.76 -5.64
CA THR A 162 17.04 3.11 -4.83
C THR A 162 18.07 1.96 -4.77
N LEU A 163 17.60 0.71 -4.73
CA LEU A 163 18.48 -0.46 -4.74
C LEU A 163 19.06 -0.76 -6.12
N LEU A 164 18.34 -0.41 -7.20
CA LEU A 164 18.82 -0.55 -8.57
C LEU A 164 19.99 0.42 -8.92
N LEU A 165 20.28 1.39 -8.05
CA LEU A 165 21.47 2.24 -8.18
C LEU A 165 22.78 1.55 -7.76
N LEU A 166 22.68 0.43 -7.04
CA LEU A 166 23.85 -0.34 -6.60
C LEU A 166 24.47 -1.06 -7.82
N PRO A 167 25.77 -0.92 -8.08
CA PRO A 167 26.43 -1.54 -9.23
C PRO A 167 26.29 -3.06 -9.30
N GLU A 168 26.14 -3.72 -8.15
CA GLU A 168 25.97 -5.16 -8.05
C GLU A 168 24.55 -5.65 -8.32
N VAL A 169 23.56 -4.75 -8.34
CA VAL A 169 22.15 -5.09 -8.53
C VAL A 169 21.75 -4.81 -9.96
N GLU A 170 21.70 -5.85 -10.75
CA GLU A 170 21.26 -5.77 -12.14
C GLU A 170 19.72 -5.74 -12.24
N PRO A 171 19.12 -4.95 -13.15
CA PRO A 171 17.68 -4.90 -13.35
C PRO A 171 17.18 -6.12 -14.16
N VAL A 172 17.47 -7.32 -13.66
CA VAL A 172 17.13 -8.59 -14.31
C VAL A 172 15.84 -9.15 -13.73
N VAL A 173 14.91 -9.50 -14.61
CA VAL A 173 13.66 -10.20 -14.29
C VAL A 173 13.76 -11.63 -14.79
N ASP A 174 13.69 -12.59 -13.89
CA ASP A 174 13.66 -14.02 -14.22
C ASP A 174 12.22 -14.51 -14.49
N ARG A 175 12.07 -15.82 -14.73
CA ARG A 175 10.75 -16.43 -14.97
C ARG A 175 9.76 -16.16 -13.83
N SER A 176 10.20 -16.17 -12.58
CA SER A 176 9.33 -15.87 -11.43
C SER A 176 8.88 -14.41 -11.43
N GLY A 177 9.79 -13.47 -11.69
CA GLY A 177 9.46 -12.06 -11.84
C GLY A 177 8.53 -11.79 -13.03
N LEU A 178 8.71 -12.50 -14.14
CA LEU A 178 7.79 -12.43 -15.29
C LEU A 178 6.38 -12.91 -14.91
N ALA A 179 6.28 -14.02 -14.15
CA ALA A 179 5.01 -14.51 -13.65
C ALA A 179 4.34 -13.52 -12.69
N GLU A 180 5.11 -12.86 -11.82
CA GLU A 180 4.59 -11.79 -10.96
C GLU A 180 3.96 -10.64 -11.77
N ILE A 181 4.62 -10.19 -12.85
CA ILE A 181 4.12 -9.08 -13.68
C ILE A 181 2.88 -9.52 -14.48
N PHE A 182 2.97 -10.62 -15.25
CA PHE A 182 1.93 -10.96 -16.20
C PHE A 182 0.81 -11.82 -15.60
N MET A 183 1.13 -12.74 -14.68
CA MET A 183 0.14 -13.70 -14.19
C MET A 183 -0.56 -13.22 -12.91
N LEU A 184 0.12 -12.47 -12.04
CA LEU A 184 -0.43 -11.93 -10.80
C LEU A 184 -0.66 -10.42 -10.85
N GLY A 185 0.15 -9.68 -11.62
CA GLY A 185 0.12 -8.21 -11.64
C GLY A 185 -1.26 -7.59 -11.86
N PRO A 186 -1.53 -6.46 -11.21
CA PRO A 186 -0.66 -5.59 -10.41
C PRO A 186 -0.38 -6.05 -8.97
N ALA A 187 -0.96 -7.19 -8.51
CA ALA A 187 -0.58 -7.81 -7.25
C ALA A 187 0.82 -8.45 -7.33
N ARG A 188 1.38 -8.79 -6.17
CA ARG A 188 2.64 -9.53 -6.04
C ARG A 188 2.57 -10.51 -4.88
N SER A 189 3.32 -11.57 -5.00
CA SER A 189 3.52 -12.52 -3.89
C SER A 189 4.15 -11.82 -2.69
N PRO A 190 3.67 -12.04 -1.46
CA PRO A 190 4.29 -11.48 -0.26
C PRO A 190 5.79 -11.81 -0.21
N GLY A 191 6.64 -10.77 -0.10
CA GLY A 191 8.09 -10.91 -0.08
C GLY A 191 8.79 -10.86 -1.45
N HIS A 192 8.05 -10.90 -2.56
CA HIS A 192 8.63 -10.83 -3.91
C HIS A 192 8.79 -9.36 -4.37
N ALA A 193 9.92 -9.03 -4.99
CA ALA A 193 10.21 -7.68 -5.48
C ALA A 193 10.39 -7.61 -7.02
N VAL A 194 9.95 -8.62 -7.75
CA VAL A 194 10.01 -8.76 -9.22
C VAL A 194 11.42 -9.00 -9.77
N PHE A 195 12.40 -8.20 -9.36
CA PHE A 195 13.79 -8.36 -9.78
C PHE A 195 14.48 -9.53 -9.04
N ARG A 196 15.29 -10.28 -9.76
CA ARG A 196 15.97 -11.50 -9.28
C ARG A 196 16.74 -11.33 -7.97
N ASP A 197 17.47 -10.22 -7.81
CA ASP A 197 18.33 -9.99 -6.66
C ASP A 197 17.66 -9.20 -5.53
N LEU A 198 16.39 -8.83 -5.67
CA LEU A 198 15.65 -8.02 -4.72
C LEU A 198 14.56 -8.83 -4.00
N ALA A 199 14.34 -8.50 -2.74
CA ALA A 199 13.21 -9.01 -1.96
C ALA A 199 12.51 -7.88 -1.22
N GLU A 200 11.24 -8.07 -0.89
CA GLU A 200 10.49 -7.23 0.02
C GLU A 200 10.44 -7.88 1.40
N LEU A 201 10.66 -7.12 2.48
CA LEU A 201 10.40 -7.65 3.81
C LEU A 201 8.88 -7.81 3.99
N PRO A 202 8.37 -9.05 4.21
CA PRO A 202 6.94 -9.25 4.33
C PRO A 202 6.32 -8.48 5.50
N PRO A 203 5.01 -8.17 5.48
CA PRO A 203 4.30 -7.63 6.63
C PRO A 203 4.53 -8.46 7.90
N ALA A 204 4.56 -7.79 9.05
CA ALA A 204 4.76 -8.42 10.35
C ALA A 204 6.09 -9.20 10.48
N CYS A 205 7.11 -8.81 9.73
CA CYS A 205 8.43 -9.43 9.80
C CYS A 205 9.49 -8.44 10.22
N TYR A 206 10.55 -8.97 10.81
CA TYR A 206 11.83 -8.30 10.96
C TYR A 206 12.94 -9.16 10.37
N LEU A 207 14.03 -8.53 10.01
CA LEU A 207 15.26 -9.19 9.61
C LEU A 207 16.42 -8.82 10.53
N THR A 208 17.38 -9.73 10.64
CA THR A 208 18.69 -9.47 11.23
C THR A 208 19.77 -9.77 10.19
N TYR A 209 20.74 -8.88 10.10
CA TYR A 209 21.93 -9.10 9.29
C TYR A 209 23.18 -9.04 10.20
N ASP A 210 23.96 -10.10 10.19
CA ASP A 210 25.13 -10.31 11.03
C ASP A 210 26.25 -10.90 10.17
N HIS A 211 27.22 -10.07 9.75
CA HIS A 211 28.44 -10.45 9.03
C HIS A 211 28.18 -11.48 7.90
N GLY A 212 27.25 -11.17 6.99
CA GLY A 212 26.88 -12.01 5.85
C GLY A 212 25.75 -13.00 6.13
N THR A 213 25.31 -13.18 7.36
CA THR A 213 24.17 -14.00 7.72
C THR A 213 22.90 -13.16 7.78
N LEU A 214 21.91 -13.48 6.92
CA LEU A 214 20.59 -12.84 6.89
C LEU A 214 19.55 -13.83 7.42
N GLN A 215 18.75 -13.38 8.38
CA GLN A 215 17.60 -14.13 8.88
C GLN A 215 16.35 -13.25 8.88
N VAL A 216 15.21 -13.82 8.46
CA VAL A 216 13.91 -13.16 8.46
C VAL A 216 13.00 -13.89 9.43
N HIS A 217 12.35 -13.14 10.32
CA HIS A 217 11.49 -13.65 11.37
C HIS A 217 10.12 -12.97 11.32
N ARG A 218 9.06 -13.76 11.44
CA ARG A 218 7.70 -13.22 11.60
C ARG A 218 7.42 -13.00 13.08
N TYR A 219 7.05 -11.79 13.49
CA TYR A 219 6.76 -11.46 14.89
C TYR A 219 5.25 -11.40 15.20
N TRP A 220 4.39 -11.38 14.17
CA TRP A 220 2.94 -11.38 14.35
C TRP A 220 2.25 -12.11 13.18
N LYS A 221 1.13 -12.76 13.48
CA LYS A 221 0.20 -13.35 12.50
C LYS A 221 -1.23 -13.25 13.02
N LEU A 222 -2.21 -13.33 12.11
CA LEU A 222 -3.60 -13.46 12.49
C LEU A 222 -3.86 -14.85 13.06
N HIS A 223 -4.45 -14.91 14.27
CA HIS A 223 -4.84 -16.15 14.92
C HIS A 223 -6.36 -16.32 14.91
N ALA A 224 -6.83 -17.52 14.59
CA ALA A 224 -8.23 -17.87 14.73
C ALA A 224 -8.59 -18.02 16.21
N ALA A 225 -9.60 -17.29 16.65
CA ALA A 225 -10.14 -17.34 17.99
C ALA A 225 -11.69 -17.32 17.96
N PRO A 226 -12.36 -17.94 18.95
CA PRO A 226 -13.80 -17.83 19.08
C PRO A 226 -14.21 -16.37 19.30
N HIS A 227 -15.28 -15.94 18.62
CA HIS A 227 -15.91 -14.65 18.89
C HIS A 227 -16.95 -14.83 19.99
N THR A 228 -16.80 -14.10 21.09
CA THR A 228 -17.62 -14.28 22.31
C THR A 228 -18.57 -13.14 22.56
N ASP A 229 -18.41 -12.00 21.86
CA ASP A 229 -19.24 -10.82 22.04
C ASP A 229 -20.65 -11.04 21.48
N SER A 230 -21.65 -10.50 22.16
CA SER A 230 -23.01 -10.44 21.62
C SER A 230 -23.09 -9.56 20.37
N PRO A 231 -24.17 -9.65 19.57
CA PRO A 231 -24.34 -8.74 18.41
C PRO A 231 -24.27 -7.26 18.81
N ALA A 232 -24.84 -6.87 19.95
CA ALA A 232 -24.82 -5.50 20.44
C ALA A 232 -23.40 -5.08 20.86
N ASP A 233 -22.69 -5.92 21.62
CA ASP A 233 -21.32 -5.65 22.04
C ASP A 233 -20.37 -5.62 20.83
N THR A 234 -20.63 -6.45 19.81
CA THR A 234 -19.84 -6.45 18.55
C THR A 234 -19.95 -5.11 17.81
N ILE A 235 -21.16 -4.55 17.73
CA ILE A 235 -21.41 -3.23 17.13
C ILE A 235 -20.69 -2.15 17.93
N GLU A 236 -20.88 -2.12 19.24
CA GLU A 236 -20.25 -1.16 20.15
C GLU A 236 -18.72 -1.25 20.10
N ARG A 237 -18.16 -2.46 20.14
CA ARG A 237 -16.72 -2.69 20.07
C ARG A 237 -16.14 -2.27 18.72
N THR A 238 -16.87 -2.50 17.62
CA THR A 238 -16.48 -2.03 16.28
C THR A 238 -16.42 -0.49 16.26
N HIS A 239 -17.45 0.18 16.79
CA HIS A 239 -17.46 1.63 16.90
C HIS A 239 -16.26 2.17 17.68
N GLN A 240 -16.00 1.61 18.88
CA GLN A 240 -14.88 2.02 19.74
C GLN A 240 -13.52 1.84 19.05
N LEU A 241 -13.29 0.69 18.39
CA LEU A 241 -12.01 0.40 17.72
C LEU A 241 -11.78 1.31 16.53
N VAL A 242 -12.80 1.59 15.72
CA VAL A 242 -12.69 2.48 14.57
C VAL A 242 -12.47 3.93 15.03
N THR A 243 -13.23 4.40 16.02
CA THR A 243 -13.08 5.75 16.59
C THR A 243 -11.68 5.93 17.16
N ASP A 244 -11.20 5.01 18.00
CA ASP A 244 -9.86 5.07 18.59
C ASP A 244 -8.76 5.04 17.51
N ALA A 245 -8.92 4.22 16.46
CA ALA A 245 -7.95 4.16 15.35
C ALA A 245 -7.88 5.48 14.57
N VAL A 246 -9.02 6.13 14.31
CA VAL A 246 -9.04 7.43 13.63
C VAL A 246 -8.45 8.51 14.53
N GLU A 247 -8.89 8.62 15.79
CA GLU A 247 -8.42 9.65 16.71
C GLU A 247 -6.91 9.60 16.96
N ARG A 248 -6.33 8.40 17.10
CA ARG A 248 -4.88 8.21 17.22
C ARG A 248 -4.12 8.67 15.98
N GLN A 249 -4.72 8.49 14.79
CA GLN A 249 -4.09 8.87 13.53
C GLN A 249 -4.27 10.35 13.16
N LEU A 250 -5.02 11.12 13.94
CA LEU A 250 -5.10 12.58 13.81
C LEU A 250 -3.94 13.31 14.51
N VAL A 251 -3.14 12.63 15.33
CA VAL A 251 -1.99 13.26 16.03
C VAL A 251 -0.96 13.72 14.98
N SER A 252 -0.69 15.04 14.95
CA SER A 252 0.19 15.69 13.99
C SER A 252 0.53 17.10 14.46
N ASP A 253 1.79 17.55 14.24
CA ASP A 253 2.21 18.94 14.45
C ASP A 253 2.04 19.81 13.19
N VAL A 254 1.47 19.23 12.12
CA VAL A 254 1.12 19.92 10.88
C VAL A 254 -0.35 19.68 10.53
N PRO A 255 -0.99 20.54 9.73
CA PRO A 255 -2.40 20.38 9.36
C PRO A 255 -2.71 19.03 8.72
N VAL A 256 -3.88 18.46 9.05
CA VAL A 256 -4.40 17.18 8.59
C VAL A 256 -5.68 17.39 7.79
N CYS A 257 -5.86 16.63 6.69
CA CYS A 257 -7.09 16.57 5.93
C CYS A 257 -7.59 15.12 5.81
N THR A 258 -8.76 14.91 5.19
CA THR A 258 -9.27 13.58 4.87
C THR A 258 -9.69 13.48 3.40
N PHE A 259 -9.57 12.28 2.82
CA PHE A 259 -10.20 11.98 1.53
C PHE A 259 -11.68 11.63 1.76
N LEU A 260 -12.57 12.32 1.02
CA LEU A 260 -14.00 12.15 1.13
C LEU A 260 -14.58 11.74 -0.22
N SER A 261 -15.01 10.49 -0.35
CA SER A 261 -15.63 9.95 -1.58
C SER A 261 -17.15 9.84 -1.50
N GLY A 262 -17.77 10.28 -0.40
CA GLY A 262 -19.19 10.06 -0.13
C GLY A 262 -19.56 8.58 0.09
N GLY A 263 -18.58 7.67 0.17
CA GLY A 263 -18.73 6.28 0.59
C GLY A 263 -18.68 6.14 2.11
N LEU A 264 -19.17 5.00 2.63
CA LEU A 264 -19.26 4.74 4.07
C LEU A 264 -17.93 4.99 4.81
N ASP A 265 -16.86 4.39 4.34
CA ASP A 265 -15.57 4.34 5.04
C ASP A 265 -14.92 5.71 5.19
N SER A 266 -14.86 6.47 4.07
CA SER A 266 -14.32 7.84 4.06
C SER A 266 -15.20 8.80 4.88
N SER A 267 -16.51 8.57 4.89
CA SER A 267 -17.47 9.38 5.64
C SER A 267 -17.33 9.17 7.15
N ILE A 268 -17.15 7.93 7.61
CA ILE A 268 -16.88 7.61 9.02
C ILE A 268 -15.59 8.32 9.50
N ILE A 269 -14.49 8.19 8.73
CA ILE A 269 -13.23 8.84 9.07
C ILE A 269 -13.40 10.36 9.14
N SER A 270 -14.08 10.95 8.14
CA SER A 270 -14.24 12.41 8.07
C SER A 270 -15.19 12.93 9.16
N GLU A 271 -16.22 12.17 9.55
CA GLU A 271 -17.10 12.53 10.67
C GLU A 271 -16.33 12.56 11.99
N ILE A 272 -15.60 11.48 12.33
CA ILE A 272 -14.82 11.40 13.56
C ILE A 272 -13.75 12.51 13.59
N ALA A 273 -13.07 12.74 12.46
CA ALA A 273 -12.07 13.79 12.34
C ALA A 273 -12.69 15.19 12.53
N ALA A 274 -13.82 15.46 11.86
CA ALA A 274 -14.52 16.75 11.97
C ALA A 274 -14.99 17.02 13.41
N ARG A 275 -15.60 16.04 14.05
CA ARG A 275 -16.04 16.12 15.47
C ARG A 275 -14.85 16.40 16.42
N LYS A 276 -13.73 15.71 16.22
CA LYS A 276 -12.52 15.90 17.03
C LYS A 276 -11.92 17.29 16.86
N MET A 277 -11.79 17.77 15.61
CA MET A 277 -11.23 19.09 15.30
C MET A 277 -12.17 20.21 15.76
N ALA A 278 -13.49 20.06 15.60
CA ALA A 278 -14.47 21.02 16.07
C ALA A 278 -14.41 21.22 17.61
N ALA A 279 -14.15 20.16 18.36
CA ALA A 279 -13.93 20.25 19.82
C ALA A 279 -12.69 21.08 20.18
N GLN A 280 -11.76 21.29 19.25
CA GLN A 280 -10.57 22.14 19.37
C GLN A 280 -10.75 23.53 18.76
N GLY A 281 -11.93 23.82 18.20
CA GLY A 281 -12.23 25.06 17.50
C GLY A 281 -11.70 25.12 16.07
N GLU A 282 -11.30 23.97 15.52
CA GLU A 282 -10.77 23.82 14.17
C GLU A 282 -11.82 23.26 13.20
N ARG A 283 -11.64 23.52 11.91
CA ARG A 283 -12.50 23.02 10.83
C ARG A 283 -11.73 22.05 9.97
N LEU A 284 -12.30 20.86 9.74
CA LEU A 284 -11.72 19.85 8.87
C LEU A 284 -11.75 20.30 7.41
N CYS A 285 -10.63 20.13 6.70
CA CYS A 285 -10.58 20.18 5.24
C CYS A 285 -10.72 18.77 4.65
N THR A 286 -11.57 18.61 3.64
CA THR A 286 -11.78 17.33 2.96
C THR A 286 -11.51 17.46 1.46
N TYR A 287 -11.00 16.40 0.84
CA TYR A 287 -10.70 16.35 -0.59
C TYR A 287 -11.41 15.21 -1.29
N SER A 288 -11.94 15.47 -2.49
CA SER A 288 -12.40 14.45 -3.42
C SER A 288 -11.73 14.60 -4.78
N VAL A 289 -11.79 13.53 -5.58
CA VAL A 289 -11.28 13.51 -6.96
C VAL A 289 -12.40 13.19 -7.92
N ASP A 290 -12.41 13.89 -9.06
CA ASP A 290 -13.29 13.63 -10.19
C ASP A 290 -12.51 13.82 -11.50
N TYR A 291 -13.16 13.55 -12.65
CA TYR A 291 -12.54 13.69 -13.98
C TYR A 291 -13.33 14.68 -14.82
N GLU A 292 -12.65 15.36 -15.73
CA GLU A 292 -13.28 16.25 -16.70
C GLU A 292 -14.38 15.53 -17.50
N ASP A 293 -15.51 16.18 -17.67
CA ASP A 293 -16.71 15.66 -18.37
C ASP A 293 -17.27 14.35 -17.79
N ASN A 294 -17.00 14.04 -16.53
CA ASN A 294 -17.49 12.79 -15.93
C ASN A 294 -19.02 12.72 -15.90
N ASP A 295 -19.70 13.84 -15.70
CA ASP A 295 -21.17 13.97 -15.78
C ASP A 295 -21.72 13.57 -17.16
N ARG A 296 -21.00 13.87 -18.24
CA ARG A 296 -21.36 13.53 -19.63
C ARG A 296 -21.12 12.07 -19.97
N TYR A 297 -20.00 11.50 -19.50
CA TYR A 297 -19.54 10.15 -19.89
C TYR A 297 -19.82 9.08 -18.86
N PHE A 298 -20.26 9.43 -17.66
CA PHE A 298 -20.56 8.48 -16.59
C PHE A 298 -21.55 7.40 -17.04
N GLN A 299 -21.17 6.14 -16.89
CA GLN A 299 -22.01 5.00 -17.18
C GLN A 299 -22.42 4.31 -15.89
N LYS A 300 -23.72 4.34 -15.60
CA LYS A 300 -24.27 3.58 -14.47
C LYS A 300 -23.99 2.10 -14.64
N SER A 301 -23.55 1.47 -13.57
CA SER A 301 -23.31 0.03 -13.53
C SER A 301 -23.94 -0.58 -12.27
N LEU A 302 -23.98 -1.92 -12.22
CA LEU A 302 -24.42 -2.63 -11.00
C LEU A 302 -23.57 -2.28 -9.77
N PHE A 303 -22.32 -1.86 -9.99
CA PHE A 303 -21.35 -1.52 -8.93
C PHE A 303 -21.28 -0.03 -8.64
N GLN A 304 -21.71 0.82 -9.56
CA GLN A 304 -21.74 2.28 -9.42
C GLN A 304 -23.05 2.82 -10.00
N PRO A 305 -24.15 2.73 -9.23
CA PRO A 305 -25.49 3.13 -9.72
C PRO A 305 -25.70 4.64 -9.78
N ASN A 306 -24.93 5.42 -9.00
CA ASN A 306 -25.05 6.88 -8.89
C ASN A 306 -23.66 7.54 -8.95
N ALA A 307 -23.63 8.82 -9.36
CA ALA A 307 -22.43 9.64 -9.25
C ALA A 307 -22.06 9.87 -7.77
N ASP A 308 -20.78 10.06 -7.50
CA ASP A 308 -20.30 10.25 -6.13
C ASP A 308 -20.52 11.70 -5.64
N SER A 309 -20.62 12.66 -6.56
CA SER A 309 -20.71 14.11 -6.30
C SER A 309 -21.84 14.49 -5.32
N ASP A 310 -23.04 13.91 -5.49
CA ASP A 310 -24.21 14.22 -4.65
C ASP A 310 -23.98 13.78 -3.19
N TYR A 311 -23.36 12.62 -3.01
CA TYR A 311 -23.06 12.07 -1.67
C TYR A 311 -21.90 12.78 -1.01
N ILE A 312 -20.92 13.25 -1.78
CA ILE A 312 -19.81 14.06 -1.28
C ILE A 312 -20.35 15.39 -0.73
N GLY A 313 -21.19 16.09 -1.51
CA GLY A 313 -21.82 17.35 -1.09
C GLY A 313 -22.64 17.19 0.19
N LEU A 314 -23.51 16.17 0.21
CA LEU A 314 -24.35 15.84 1.38
C LEU A 314 -23.49 15.61 2.64
N MET A 315 -22.39 14.84 2.51
CA MET A 315 -21.53 14.54 3.67
C MET A 315 -20.73 15.75 4.10
N ALA A 316 -20.16 16.51 3.16
CA ALA A 316 -19.38 17.72 3.46
C ALA A 316 -20.24 18.76 4.21
N GLU A 317 -21.51 18.93 3.83
CA GLU A 317 -22.48 19.80 4.53
C GLU A 317 -22.77 19.25 5.93
N ALA A 318 -23.06 17.96 6.06
CA ALA A 318 -23.41 17.33 7.34
C ALA A 318 -22.33 17.49 8.42
N ILE A 319 -21.05 17.36 8.02
CA ILE A 319 -19.91 17.52 8.96
C ILE A 319 -19.32 18.94 8.99
N GLY A 320 -19.88 19.87 8.20
CA GLY A 320 -19.42 21.26 8.14
C GLY A 320 -17.98 21.42 7.65
N SER A 321 -17.46 20.52 6.81
CA SER A 321 -16.07 20.57 6.33
C SER A 321 -15.84 21.66 5.28
N ASP A 322 -14.55 22.10 5.15
CA ASP A 322 -14.07 22.86 3.99
C ASP A 322 -13.74 21.84 2.88
N HIS A 323 -14.73 21.60 1.97
CA HIS A 323 -14.58 20.58 0.93
C HIS A 323 -13.95 21.14 -0.34
N ARG A 324 -12.95 20.42 -0.89
CA ARG A 324 -12.27 20.75 -2.12
C ARG A 324 -12.32 19.59 -3.11
N ASN A 325 -12.90 19.85 -4.28
CA ASN A 325 -12.95 18.87 -5.37
C ASN A 325 -11.78 19.10 -6.35
N VAL A 326 -11.01 18.04 -6.61
CA VAL A 326 -9.93 18.03 -7.60
C VAL A 326 -10.43 17.37 -8.87
N VAL A 327 -10.51 18.12 -9.96
CA VAL A 327 -10.91 17.59 -11.27
C VAL A 327 -9.66 17.32 -12.11
N LEU A 328 -9.49 16.07 -12.54
CA LEU A 328 -8.33 15.61 -13.32
C LEU A 328 -8.64 15.63 -14.82
N ASN A 329 -7.68 16.10 -15.60
CA ASN A 329 -7.72 15.98 -17.06
C ASN A 329 -7.43 14.54 -17.49
N ASN A 330 -8.22 14.01 -18.42
CA ASN A 330 -8.15 12.61 -18.84
C ASN A 330 -6.86 12.25 -19.60
N VAL A 331 -6.31 13.20 -20.35
CA VAL A 331 -5.03 13.03 -21.06
C VAL A 331 -3.87 13.02 -20.08
N ASP A 332 -3.87 13.93 -19.09
CA ASP A 332 -2.85 13.97 -18.05
C ASP A 332 -2.80 12.66 -17.24
N VAL A 333 -3.95 12.04 -16.99
CA VAL A 333 -4.02 10.73 -16.31
C VAL A 333 -3.32 9.64 -17.15
N ALA A 334 -3.48 9.65 -18.47
CA ALA A 334 -2.77 8.73 -19.36
C ALA A 334 -1.26 9.05 -19.44
N ASP A 335 -0.89 10.32 -19.52
CA ASP A 335 0.52 10.75 -19.60
C ASP A 335 1.30 10.44 -18.30
N ALA A 336 0.62 10.42 -17.16
CA ALA A 336 1.21 10.07 -15.86
C ALA A 336 1.42 8.56 -15.64
N LEU A 337 1.04 7.66 -16.56
CA LEU A 337 1.14 6.20 -16.40
C LEU A 337 2.58 5.73 -16.11
N VAL A 338 3.56 6.23 -16.86
CA VAL A 338 4.96 5.86 -16.68
C VAL A 338 5.51 6.44 -15.38
N GLU A 339 5.21 7.70 -15.07
CA GLU A 339 5.65 8.33 -13.81
C GLU A 339 5.12 7.56 -12.60
N ALA A 340 3.84 7.16 -12.61
CA ALA A 340 3.24 6.35 -11.55
C ALA A 340 3.95 4.98 -11.40
N THR A 341 4.33 4.37 -12.52
CA THR A 341 5.10 3.12 -12.52
C THR A 341 6.48 3.30 -11.87
N LEU A 342 7.18 4.38 -12.24
CA LEU A 342 8.50 4.70 -11.67
C LEU A 342 8.41 5.09 -10.18
N ALA A 343 7.33 5.74 -9.77
CA ALA A 343 7.05 6.02 -8.36
C ALA A 343 6.91 4.74 -7.55
N ARG A 344 6.23 3.72 -8.11
CA ARG A 344 6.03 2.41 -7.51
C ARG A 344 7.27 1.50 -7.61
N GLY A 345 8.08 1.68 -8.66
CA GLY A 345 9.25 0.86 -8.98
C GLY A 345 8.95 -0.41 -9.79
N VAL A 346 7.67 -0.75 -9.99
CA VAL A 346 7.17 -1.87 -10.80
C VAL A 346 5.83 -1.50 -11.44
N PRO A 347 5.41 -2.16 -12.53
CA PRO A 347 4.09 -1.94 -13.13
C PRO A 347 2.95 -2.07 -12.11
N GLY A 348 1.95 -1.21 -12.22
CA GLY A 348 0.93 -1.01 -11.19
C GLY A 348 -0.51 -1.07 -11.69
N PHE A 349 -1.40 -0.31 -11.01
CA PHE A 349 -2.84 -0.36 -11.24
C PHE A 349 -3.32 0.75 -12.20
N THR A 350 -2.52 0.98 -13.24
CA THR A 350 -2.76 1.86 -14.41
C THR A 350 -3.32 3.26 -14.08
N ASP A 351 -4.48 3.64 -14.66
CA ASP A 351 -5.16 4.91 -14.43
C ASP A 351 -5.51 5.16 -12.95
N VAL A 352 -5.73 4.10 -12.18
CA VAL A 352 -6.01 4.19 -10.74
C VAL A 352 -4.76 4.67 -9.98
N ASP A 353 -3.56 4.25 -10.39
CA ASP A 353 -2.29 4.75 -9.82
C ASP A 353 -2.01 6.18 -10.28
N SER A 354 -2.08 6.44 -11.60
CA SER A 354 -1.76 7.77 -12.14
C SER A 354 -2.73 8.86 -11.66
N SER A 355 -4.02 8.56 -11.58
CA SER A 355 -4.99 9.50 -11.00
C SER A 355 -4.74 9.78 -9.52
N LEU A 356 -4.38 8.76 -8.73
CA LEU A 356 -4.03 8.96 -7.33
C LEU A 356 -2.76 9.80 -7.17
N LEU A 357 -1.74 9.59 -8.03
CA LEU A 357 -0.53 10.39 -8.06
C LEU A 357 -0.84 11.88 -8.28
N LEU A 358 -1.62 12.17 -9.33
CA LEU A 358 -2.01 13.55 -9.67
C LEU A 358 -2.87 14.17 -8.55
N PHE A 359 -3.79 13.40 -7.98
CA PHE A 359 -4.61 13.84 -6.86
C PHE A 359 -3.78 14.17 -5.62
N CYS A 360 -2.88 13.27 -5.20
CA CYS A 360 -1.99 13.52 -4.06
C CYS A 360 -1.09 14.73 -4.27
N ARG A 361 -0.65 14.99 -5.50
CA ARG A 361 0.14 16.17 -5.85
C ARG A 361 -0.64 17.46 -5.66
N GLN A 362 -1.95 17.49 -5.93
CA GLN A 362 -2.80 18.66 -5.65
C GLN A 362 -3.01 18.85 -4.14
N VAL A 363 -3.30 17.76 -3.41
CA VAL A 363 -3.52 17.81 -1.94
C VAL A 363 -2.25 18.26 -1.21
N HIS A 364 -1.06 17.81 -1.67
CA HIS A 364 0.22 18.19 -1.06
C HIS A 364 0.50 19.70 -1.05
N ARG A 365 -0.12 20.47 -1.95
CA ARG A 365 0.06 21.94 -1.97
C ARG A 365 -0.36 22.61 -0.66
N ASP A 366 -1.31 22.00 0.04
CA ASP A 366 -1.91 22.55 1.25
C ASP A 366 -1.65 21.70 2.50
N PHE A 367 -1.48 20.37 2.34
CA PHE A 367 -1.39 19.42 3.44
C PHE A 367 -0.24 18.42 3.26
N LYS A 368 0.40 18.05 4.35
CA LYS A 368 1.40 16.96 4.40
C LYS A 368 0.83 15.64 4.89
N VAL A 369 -0.33 15.67 5.55
CA VAL A 369 -0.97 14.49 6.16
C VAL A 369 -2.44 14.42 5.74
N CYS A 370 -2.87 13.21 5.37
CA CYS A 370 -4.25 12.92 5.01
C CYS A 370 -4.68 11.57 5.57
N LEU A 371 -5.96 11.40 5.97
CA LEU A 371 -6.53 10.10 6.32
C LEU A 371 -7.38 9.57 5.16
N SER A 372 -7.38 8.25 4.96
CA SER A 372 -8.07 7.56 3.87
C SER A 372 -8.75 6.28 4.33
N GLY A 373 -9.87 5.92 3.69
CA GLY A 373 -10.73 4.79 4.05
C GLY A 373 -10.31 3.43 3.49
N GLU A 374 -9.08 3.29 2.97
CA GLU A 374 -8.59 1.98 2.52
C GLU A 374 -8.63 0.94 3.62
N CYS A 375 -8.70 -0.33 3.24
CA CYS A 375 -8.74 -1.54 4.06
C CYS A 375 -10.10 -1.88 4.69
N ALA A 376 -11.06 -0.98 4.73
CA ALA A 376 -12.39 -1.26 5.28
C ALA A 376 -13.14 -2.35 4.49
N ASP A 377 -13.04 -2.34 3.17
CA ASP A 377 -13.68 -3.35 2.32
C ASP A 377 -13.09 -4.74 2.50
N GLU A 378 -11.77 -4.82 2.70
CA GLU A 378 -11.02 -6.06 2.88
C GLU A 378 -11.39 -6.75 4.18
N ILE A 379 -11.48 -5.98 5.28
CA ILE A 379 -11.69 -6.54 6.62
C ILE A 379 -13.17 -6.73 6.97
N PHE A 380 -14.07 -5.93 6.39
CA PHE A 380 -15.52 -6.03 6.65
C PHE A 380 -16.33 -6.62 5.50
N GLY A 381 -15.68 -7.17 4.47
CA GLY A 381 -16.37 -7.87 3.38
C GLY A 381 -17.17 -6.95 2.46
N GLY A 382 -16.59 -5.80 2.05
CA GLY A 382 -17.26 -4.83 1.19
C GLY A 382 -17.31 -5.18 -0.29
N TYR A 383 -16.53 -6.15 -0.75
CA TYR A 383 -16.44 -6.50 -2.17
C TYR A 383 -17.47 -7.52 -2.62
N PRO A 384 -17.88 -7.50 -3.90
CA PRO A 384 -18.90 -8.41 -4.43
C PRO A 384 -18.55 -9.90 -4.31
N TRP A 385 -17.26 -10.25 -4.31
CA TRP A 385 -16.83 -11.65 -4.19
C TRP A 385 -17.06 -12.28 -2.81
N TYR A 386 -17.31 -11.49 -1.79
CA TYR A 386 -17.78 -12.01 -0.50
C TYR A 386 -19.25 -12.44 -0.53
N HIS A 387 -20.05 -11.86 -1.46
CA HIS A 387 -21.50 -11.99 -1.50
C HIS A 387 -22.02 -12.88 -2.65
N ARG A 388 -21.14 -13.34 -3.55
CA ARG A 388 -21.47 -14.20 -4.67
C ARG A 388 -20.87 -15.58 -4.46
N GLN A 389 -21.72 -16.58 -4.22
CA GLN A 389 -21.26 -17.93 -3.88
C GLN A 389 -20.36 -18.54 -4.95
N GLU A 390 -20.68 -18.30 -6.24
CA GLU A 390 -19.90 -18.82 -7.36
C GLU A 390 -18.46 -18.26 -7.42
N ILE A 391 -18.25 -17.06 -6.82
CA ILE A 391 -16.91 -16.45 -6.72
C ILE A 391 -16.28 -16.80 -5.37
N LEU A 392 -17.04 -16.73 -4.30
CA LEU A 392 -16.59 -17.02 -2.94
C LEU A 392 -15.96 -18.41 -2.83
N PHE A 393 -16.59 -19.42 -3.44
CA PHE A 393 -16.14 -20.81 -3.39
C PHE A 393 -15.28 -21.24 -4.61
N ALA A 394 -14.95 -20.32 -5.52
CA ALA A 394 -14.02 -20.63 -6.61
C ALA A 394 -12.60 -20.92 -6.07
N ASP A 395 -11.92 -21.92 -6.66
CA ASP A 395 -10.56 -22.32 -6.29
C ASP A 395 -9.52 -21.45 -7.02
N THR A 396 -9.66 -20.11 -6.89
CA THR A 396 -8.76 -19.13 -7.50
C THR A 396 -8.88 -17.76 -6.80
N PHE A 397 -7.98 -16.82 -7.14
CA PHE A 397 -8.09 -15.44 -6.68
C PHE A 397 -9.37 -14.78 -7.23
N PRO A 398 -10.26 -14.24 -6.36
CA PRO A 398 -11.57 -13.75 -6.80
C PRO A 398 -11.53 -12.51 -7.69
N TRP A 399 -10.43 -11.73 -7.63
CA TRP A 399 -10.21 -10.51 -8.41
C TRP A 399 -9.38 -10.72 -9.68
N SER A 400 -8.90 -11.94 -9.95
CA SER A 400 -8.01 -12.25 -11.07
C SER A 400 -8.28 -13.67 -11.58
N ARG A 401 -9.43 -13.85 -12.29
CA ARG A 401 -9.88 -15.16 -12.76
C ARG A 401 -9.47 -15.49 -14.20
N SER A 402 -8.97 -14.49 -14.95
CA SER A 402 -8.68 -14.59 -16.38
C SER A 402 -7.23 -14.99 -16.65
N VAL A 403 -6.77 -16.12 -16.10
CA VAL A 403 -5.38 -16.58 -16.27
C VAL A 403 -5.03 -16.81 -17.75
N ASP A 404 -5.95 -17.41 -18.52
CA ASP A 404 -5.75 -17.68 -19.96
C ASP A 404 -5.57 -16.37 -20.77
N VAL A 405 -6.36 -15.34 -20.45
CA VAL A 405 -6.23 -14.02 -21.08
C VAL A 405 -4.89 -13.39 -20.74
N ARG A 406 -4.41 -13.55 -19.51
CA ARG A 406 -3.09 -13.06 -19.10
C ARG A 406 -1.98 -13.72 -19.89
N GLN A 407 -2.05 -15.03 -20.03
CA GLN A 407 -1.08 -15.81 -20.77
C GLN A 407 -1.12 -15.50 -22.27
N SER A 408 -2.29 -15.16 -22.83
CA SER A 408 -2.44 -14.82 -24.25
C SER A 408 -1.74 -13.53 -24.68
N LEU A 409 -1.39 -12.64 -23.73
CA LEU A 409 -0.59 -11.44 -24.02
C LEU A 409 0.90 -11.74 -24.22
N LEU A 410 1.35 -12.92 -23.78
CA LEU A 410 2.71 -13.39 -23.99
C LEU A 410 2.80 -14.26 -25.26
N ARG A 411 4.00 -14.33 -25.84
CA ARG A 411 4.25 -15.29 -26.93
C ARG A 411 3.88 -16.72 -26.48
N PRO A 412 3.25 -17.50 -27.36
CA PRO A 412 2.92 -18.89 -27.05
C PRO A 412 4.14 -19.68 -26.55
N GLY A 413 3.97 -20.39 -25.44
CA GLY A 413 5.02 -21.21 -24.82
C GLY A 413 6.08 -20.48 -24.01
N LEU A 414 5.98 -19.14 -23.84
CA LEU A 414 6.96 -18.37 -23.07
C LEU A 414 6.89 -18.67 -21.55
N LEU A 415 5.67 -18.81 -21.01
CA LEU A 415 5.45 -19.07 -19.59
C LEU A 415 4.40 -20.18 -19.40
N PRO A 416 4.70 -21.43 -19.82
CA PRO A 416 3.72 -22.52 -19.80
C PRO A 416 3.25 -22.85 -18.37
N GLU A 417 4.09 -22.64 -17.35
CA GLU A 417 3.78 -22.86 -15.94
C GLU A 417 3.01 -21.70 -15.28
N GLY A 418 2.61 -20.68 -16.03
CA GLY A 418 1.99 -19.48 -15.49
C GLY A 418 0.71 -19.72 -14.69
N ALA A 419 -0.15 -20.62 -15.15
CA ALA A 419 -1.36 -21.03 -14.45
C ALA A 419 -1.03 -21.76 -13.14
N ASP A 420 -0.05 -22.67 -13.14
CA ASP A 420 0.39 -23.42 -11.97
C ASP A 420 1.01 -22.48 -10.93
N TYR A 421 1.75 -21.45 -11.38
CA TYR A 421 2.32 -20.42 -10.51
C TYR A 421 1.23 -19.69 -9.71
N VAL A 422 0.18 -19.23 -10.40
CA VAL A 422 -0.97 -18.55 -9.77
C VAL A 422 -1.68 -19.49 -8.79
N GLN A 423 -1.92 -20.74 -9.21
CA GLN A 423 -2.62 -21.72 -8.41
C GLN A 423 -1.82 -22.12 -7.16
N ALA A 424 -0.50 -22.27 -7.28
CA ALA A 424 0.39 -22.56 -6.14
C ALA A 424 0.38 -21.40 -5.11
N ALA A 425 0.42 -20.15 -5.58
CA ALA A 425 0.33 -18.97 -4.73
C ALA A 425 -1.01 -18.91 -3.96
N TYR A 426 -2.11 -19.12 -4.66
CA TYR A 426 -3.45 -19.18 -4.08
C TYR A 426 -3.55 -20.30 -3.02
N ARG A 427 -3.20 -21.56 -3.38
CA ARG A 427 -3.30 -22.71 -2.48
C ARG A 427 -2.44 -22.58 -1.23
N ARG A 428 -1.25 -21.99 -1.37
CA ARG A 428 -0.38 -21.70 -0.21
C ARG A 428 -1.09 -20.78 0.79
N THR A 429 -1.70 -19.69 0.32
CA THR A 429 -2.41 -18.74 1.20
C THR A 429 -3.62 -19.41 1.89
N VAL A 430 -4.37 -20.21 1.14
CA VAL A 430 -5.52 -20.95 1.69
C VAL A 430 -5.06 -21.98 2.76
N ALA A 431 -3.98 -22.71 2.48
CA ALA A 431 -3.42 -23.71 3.40
C ALA A 431 -2.84 -23.09 4.69
N ASP A 432 -2.23 -21.89 4.57
CA ASP A 432 -1.66 -21.14 5.71
C ASP A 432 -2.74 -20.43 6.56
N THR A 433 -4.00 -20.46 6.13
CA THR A 433 -5.09 -19.81 6.87
C THR A 433 -5.48 -20.62 8.09
N GLU A 434 -5.34 -20.02 9.27
CA GLU A 434 -5.76 -20.63 10.53
C GLU A 434 -7.29 -20.57 10.63
N VAL A 435 -7.91 -21.71 10.96
CA VAL A 435 -9.36 -21.88 11.12
C VAL A 435 -9.64 -22.62 12.42
N LEU A 436 -10.86 -22.52 12.93
CA LEU A 436 -11.30 -23.27 14.11
C LEU A 436 -11.93 -24.60 13.69
N ASP A 437 -11.77 -25.64 14.51
CA ASP A 437 -12.44 -26.92 14.31
C ASP A 437 -13.98 -26.80 14.31
N THR A 438 -14.48 -25.79 15.04
CA THR A 438 -15.90 -25.43 15.15
C THR A 438 -16.43 -24.59 13.99
N ASP A 439 -15.57 -24.07 13.12
CA ASP A 439 -16.00 -23.25 11.99
C ASP A 439 -16.85 -24.07 10.99
N SER A 440 -18.00 -23.54 10.60
CA SER A 440 -18.78 -24.07 9.49
C SER A 440 -18.00 -23.97 8.17
N PRO A 441 -18.39 -24.71 7.11
CA PRO A 441 -17.75 -24.57 5.80
C PRO A 441 -17.74 -23.12 5.28
N LEU A 442 -18.79 -22.35 5.57
CA LEU A 442 -18.88 -20.92 5.21
C LEU A 442 -17.84 -20.11 6.03
N GLU A 443 -17.77 -20.27 7.34
CA GLU A 443 -16.84 -19.52 8.18
C GLU A 443 -15.37 -19.86 7.83
N LYS A 444 -15.05 -21.13 7.59
CA LYS A 444 -13.73 -21.52 7.07
C LYS A 444 -13.39 -20.77 5.78
N ARG A 445 -14.34 -20.72 4.84
CA ARG A 445 -14.15 -20.03 3.58
C ARG A 445 -14.04 -18.51 3.75
N MET A 446 -14.78 -17.91 4.68
CA MET A 446 -14.69 -16.50 4.99
C MET A 446 -13.34 -16.12 5.60
N ARG A 447 -12.76 -16.96 6.48
CA ARG A 447 -11.39 -16.75 6.99
C ARG A 447 -10.36 -16.84 5.86
N GLN A 448 -10.47 -17.83 4.96
CA GLN A 448 -9.61 -17.92 3.79
C GLN A 448 -9.74 -16.71 2.87
N MET A 449 -10.96 -16.24 2.62
CA MET A 449 -11.22 -15.06 1.82
C MET A 449 -10.63 -13.80 2.48
N PHE A 450 -10.74 -13.67 3.79
CA PHE A 450 -10.12 -12.59 4.55
C PHE A 450 -8.60 -12.59 4.35
N ARG A 451 -7.94 -13.74 4.50
CA ARG A 451 -6.50 -13.89 4.29
C ARG A 451 -6.09 -13.58 2.85
N LEU A 452 -6.83 -14.08 1.86
CA LEU A 452 -6.58 -13.73 0.46
C LEU A 452 -6.66 -12.21 0.25
N ASN A 453 -7.68 -11.55 0.82
CA ASN A 453 -7.81 -10.10 0.69
C ASN A 453 -6.68 -9.35 1.42
N THR A 454 -6.36 -9.71 2.66
CA THR A 454 -5.35 -8.98 3.45
C THR A 454 -3.91 -9.21 2.96
N ASP A 455 -3.60 -10.41 2.50
CA ASP A 455 -2.24 -10.76 2.07
C ASP A 455 -1.94 -10.34 0.62
N TRP A 456 -2.98 -10.11 -0.22
CA TRP A 456 -2.79 -9.83 -1.65
C TRP A 456 -3.47 -8.55 -2.13
N PHE A 457 -4.80 -8.48 -2.08
CA PHE A 457 -5.52 -7.34 -2.64
C PHE A 457 -5.24 -6.06 -1.85
N MET A 458 -5.34 -6.13 -0.54
CA MET A 458 -5.02 -5.02 0.37
C MET A 458 -3.57 -4.58 0.23
N GLN A 459 -2.61 -5.53 0.12
CA GLN A 459 -1.20 -5.17 -0.09
C GLN A 459 -0.98 -4.41 -1.41
N THR A 460 -1.70 -4.79 -2.46
CA THR A 460 -1.66 -4.06 -3.74
C THR A 460 -2.15 -2.62 -3.59
N LEU A 461 -3.24 -2.41 -2.82
CA LEU A 461 -3.79 -1.07 -2.57
C LEU A 461 -2.92 -0.24 -1.63
N LEU A 462 -2.35 -0.84 -0.58
CA LEU A 462 -1.44 -0.17 0.35
C LEU A 462 -0.15 0.28 -0.34
N MET A 463 0.45 -0.60 -1.16
CA MET A 463 1.63 -0.24 -1.95
C MET A 463 1.33 0.89 -2.93
N ARG A 464 0.19 0.82 -3.65
CA ARG A 464 -0.29 1.89 -4.50
C ARG A 464 -0.42 3.20 -3.72
N LYS A 465 -1.09 3.15 -2.55
CA LYS A 465 -1.32 4.32 -1.71
C LYS A 465 -0.01 4.95 -1.28
N ASP A 466 0.90 4.18 -0.67
CA ASP A 466 2.20 4.68 -0.21
C ASP A 466 3.04 5.23 -1.38
N ALA A 467 3.14 4.48 -2.49
CA ALA A 467 3.97 4.90 -3.61
C ALA A 467 3.51 6.23 -4.23
N MET A 468 2.20 6.37 -4.51
CA MET A 468 1.67 7.57 -5.17
C MET A 468 1.67 8.78 -4.23
N SER A 469 1.24 8.60 -3.00
CA SER A 469 1.18 9.69 -2.03
C SER A 469 2.58 10.17 -1.61
N MET A 470 3.50 9.24 -1.36
CA MET A 470 4.86 9.60 -0.96
C MET A 470 5.72 10.13 -2.11
N HIS A 471 5.42 9.75 -3.37
CA HIS A 471 6.03 10.41 -4.53
C HIS A 471 5.63 11.88 -4.62
N SER A 472 4.51 12.24 -4.01
CA SER A 472 3.98 13.61 -3.91
C SER A 472 4.25 14.25 -2.54
N ALA A 473 5.12 13.69 -1.69
CA ALA A 473 5.40 14.16 -0.34
C ALA A 473 4.13 14.33 0.55
N LEU A 474 3.15 13.46 0.38
CA LEU A 474 1.91 13.40 1.16
C LEU A 474 1.87 12.10 1.97
N GLU A 475 1.80 12.20 3.30
CA GLU A 475 1.53 11.05 4.17
C GLU A 475 0.06 10.70 4.15
N VAL A 476 -0.30 9.51 3.65
CA VAL A 476 -1.67 9.01 3.79
C VAL A 476 -1.73 7.93 4.87
N ARG A 477 -2.54 8.20 5.90
CA ARG A 477 -2.82 7.30 7.02
C ARG A 477 -4.08 6.49 6.73
N VAL A 478 -4.13 5.26 7.25
CA VAL A 478 -5.16 4.26 6.93
C VAL A 478 -5.73 3.64 8.22
N PRO A 479 -6.67 4.30 8.90
CA PRO A 479 -7.18 3.87 10.20
C PRO A 479 -7.74 2.44 10.23
N PHE A 480 -8.36 1.98 9.14
CA PHE A 480 -8.87 0.62 9.04
C PHE A 480 -7.77 -0.47 8.98
N CYS A 481 -6.49 -0.07 8.85
CA CYS A 481 -5.33 -0.94 9.00
C CYS A 481 -4.81 -1.05 10.44
N ASP A 482 -5.50 -0.51 11.44
CA ASP A 482 -5.15 -0.78 12.84
C ASP A 482 -5.25 -2.29 13.11
N TRP A 483 -4.14 -2.88 13.53
CA TRP A 483 -4.04 -4.34 13.70
C TRP A 483 -5.07 -4.91 14.70
N ARG A 484 -5.47 -4.14 15.71
CA ARG A 484 -6.50 -4.54 16.70
C ARG A 484 -7.87 -4.69 16.03
N LEU A 485 -8.19 -3.77 15.11
CA LEU A 485 -9.40 -3.82 14.31
C LEU A 485 -9.36 -4.99 13.33
N VAL A 486 -8.20 -5.22 12.68
CA VAL A 486 -7.99 -6.33 11.74
C VAL A 486 -8.15 -7.69 12.44
N GLU A 487 -7.55 -7.88 13.64
CA GLU A 487 -7.73 -9.10 14.44
C GLU A 487 -9.19 -9.31 14.88
N TYR A 488 -9.83 -8.25 15.34
CA TYR A 488 -11.22 -8.32 15.76
C TYR A 488 -12.13 -8.69 14.60
N ALA A 489 -11.96 -8.03 13.45
CA ALA A 489 -12.70 -8.33 12.24
C ALA A 489 -12.42 -9.74 11.69
N TYR A 490 -11.18 -10.25 11.79
CA TYR A 490 -10.85 -11.62 11.37
C TYR A 490 -11.66 -12.68 12.14
N ASN A 491 -11.88 -12.47 13.43
CA ASN A 491 -12.57 -13.40 14.30
C ASN A 491 -14.08 -13.19 14.37
N MET A 492 -14.60 -12.12 13.79
CA MET A 492 -16.03 -11.84 13.76
C MET A 492 -16.76 -12.76 12.78
N PRO A 493 -17.81 -13.50 13.20
CA PRO A 493 -18.63 -14.33 12.32
C PRO A 493 -19.24 -13.55 11.16
N TRP A 494 -19.36 -14.21 10.01
CA TRP A 494 -19.89 -13.57 8.81
C TRP A 494 -21.30 -13.01 9.00
N ALA A 495 -22.16 -13.72 9.74
CA ALA A 495 -23.50 -13.26 10.05
C ALA A 495 -23.54 -11.93 10.80
N LEU A 496 -22.50 -11.61 11.60
CA LEU A 496 -22.37 -10.31 12.28
C LEU A 496 -21.74 -9.25 11.37
N LYS A 497 -20.77 -9.62 10.51
CA LYS A 497 -20.19 -8.69 9.54
C LYS A 497 -21.20 -8.20 8.51
N SER A 498 -22.05 -9.12 8.04
CA SER A 498 -23.00 -8.90 6.94
C SER A 498 -24.42 -9.29 7.34
N PRO A 499 -24.99 -8.66 8.38
CA PRO A 499 -26.37 -8.91 8.77
C PRO A 499 -27.30 -8.65 7.59
N GLU A 500 -28.27 -9.56 7.39
CA GLU A 500 -29.24 -9.50 6.28
C GLU A 500 -28.59 -9.48 4.88
N GLY A 501 -27.34 -9.98 4.76
CA GLY A 501 -26.59 -9.99 3.52
C GLY A 501 -26.06 -8.60 3.08
N ARG A 502 -26.09 -7.62 3.97
CA ARG A 502 -25.65 -6.25 3.66
C ARG A 502 -24.14 -6.12 3.80
N GLU A 503 -23.47 -5.65 2.74
CA GLU A 503 -22.02 -5.39 2.77
C GLU A 503 -21.64 -4.41 3.88
N LYS A 504 -20.61 -4.74 4.65
CA LYS A 504 -20.12 -3.97 5.82
C LYS A 504 -21.23 -3.63 6.83
N GLY A 505 -22.20 -4.53 7.02
CA GLY A 505 -23.40 -4.24 7.80
C GLY A 505 -23.11 -3.89 9.26
N VAL A 506 -22.14 -4.56 9.90
CA VAL A 506 -21.70 -4.20 11.27
C VAL A 506 -21.16 -2.77 11.34
N LEU A 507 -20.36 -2.36 10.34
CA LEU A 507 -19.81 -1.01 10.29
C LEU A 507 -20.89 0.05 10.10
N ARG A 508 -21.92 -0.25 9.26
CA ARG A 508 -23.10 0.61 9.07
C ARG A 508 -23.88 0.78 10.37
N LYS A 509 -24.12 -0.31 11.09
CA LYS A 509 -24.82 -0.27 12.38
C LYS A 509 -24.01 0.43 13.47
N ALA A 510 -22.71 0.27 13.47
CA ALA A 510 -21.83 0.93 14.44
C ALA A 510 -21.86 2.47 14.34
N PHE A 511 -22.10 3.01 13.15
CA PHE A 511 -22.16 4.47 12.92
C PHE A 511 -23.55 4.94 12.47
N GLU A 512 -24.58 4.13 12.72
CA GLU A 512 -25.96 4.52 12.48
C GLU A 512 -26.35 5.68 13.41
N GLY A 513 -26.86 6.78 12.84
CA GLY A 513 -27.20 8.00 13.59
C GLY A 513 -26.08 9.05 13.66
N GLU A 514 -24.81 8.69 13.40
CA GLU A 514 -23.72 9.67 13.29
C GLU A 514 -23.56 10.17 11.84
N LEU A 515 -23.94 9.35 10.86
CA LEU A 515 -23.93 9.70 9.45
C LEU A 515 -25.35 9.94 8.91
N PRO A 516 -25.52 10.81 7.88
CA PRO A 516 -26.78 10.87 7.14
C PRO A 516 -27.21 9.49 6.66
N TYR A 517 -28.49 9.15 6.77
CA TYR A 517 -29.02 7.83 6.40
C TYR A 517 -28.62 7.42 4.96
N GLN A 518 -28.68 8.36 4.01
CA GLN A 518 -28.30 8.15 2.63
C GLN A 518 -26.84 7.74 2.47
N ILE A 519 -25.95 8.19 3.34
CA ILE A 519 -24.52 7.84 3.36
C ILE A 519 -24.32 6.49 4.06
N ALA A 520 -24.89 6.33 5.26
CA ALA A 520 -24.75 5.11 6.07
C ALA A 520 -25.25 3.87 5.30
N TRP A 521 -26.31 4.01 4.50
CA TRP A 521 -26.94 2.90 3.77
C TRP A 521 -26.71 2.95 2.25
N ARG A 522 -25.81 3.83 1.77
CA ARG A 522 -25.38 3.88 0.38
C ARG A 522 -24.79 2.53 -0.04
N LYS A 523 -25.16 2.06 -1.25
CA LYS A 523 -24.48 0.92 -1.87
C LYS A 523 -23.02 1.28 -2.17
N LYS A 524 -22.11 0.29 -1.98
CA LYS A 524 -20.69 0.49 -2.27
C LYS A 524 -20.47 1.01 -3.70
N SER A 525 -19.63 2.05 -3.81
CA SER A 525 -19.10 2.56 -5.06
C SER A 525 -17.58 2.27 -5.12
N PRO A 526 -17.04 1.84 -6.27
CA PRO A 526 -15.59 1.67 -6.43
C PRO A 526 -14.86 3.02 -6.48
N TYR A 527 -13.53 3.00 -6.48
CA TYR A 527 -12.72 4.18 -6.76
C TYR A 527 -13.14 4.80 -8.10
N PRO A 528 -13.26 6.15 -8.21
CA PRO A 528 -13.64 6.81 -9.46
C PRO A 528 -12.68 6.45 -10.59
N LYS A 529 -13.21 6.21 -11.77
CA LYS A 529 -12.43 6.03 -13.00
C LYS A 529 -12.99 6.91 -14.11
N THR A 530 -12.15 7.25 -15.08
CA THR A 530 -12.61 7.96 -16.26
C THR A 530 -13.36 7.04 -17.23
N PHE A 531 -14.46 7.55 -17.79
CA PHE A 531 -15.17 6.95 -18.92
C PHE A 531 -14.99 7.79 -20.19
N ASN A 532 -14.21 8.88 -20.12
CA ASN A 532 -13.98 9.77 -21.24
C ASN A 532 -13.11 9.05 -22.30
N PRO A 533 -13.55 9.01 -23.58
CA PRO A 533 -12.79 8.35 -24.65
C PRO A 533 -11.42 8.98 -24.92
N ALA A 534 -11.18 10.23 -24.50
CA ALA A 534 -9.89 10.91 -24.64
C ALA A 534 -8.77 10.16 -23.89
N TYR A 535 -9.07 9.58 -22.73
CA TYR A 535 -8.12 8.73 -22.00
C TYR A 535 -7.63 7.58 -22.88
N PHE A 536 -8.54 6.77 -23.41
CA PHE A 536 -8.14 5.61 -24.21
C PHE A 536 -7.49 6.00 -25.53
N ALA A 537 -7.93 7.07 -26.17
CA ALA A 537 -7.28 7.61 -27.37
C ALA A 537 -5.80 7.94 -27.10
N ARG A 538 -5.51 8.57 -25.93
CA ARG A 538 -4.13 8.85 -25.52
C ARG A 538 -3.34 7.59 -25.20
N VAL A 539 -3.93 6.64 -24.46
CA VAL A 539 -3.30 5.34 -24.16
C VAL A 539 -2.92 4.59 -25.43
N LYS A 540 -3.79 4.60 -26.46
CA LYS A 540 -3.46 3.99 -27.78
C LYS A 540 -2.23 4.64 -28.42
N ALA A 541 -2.14 5.96 -28.40
CA ALA A 541 -0.97 6.67 -28.91
C ALA A 541 0.30 6.33 -28.14
N LEU A 542 0.21 6.17 -26.81
CA LEU A 542 1.33 5.72 -25.98
C LEU A 542 1.71 4.25 -26.19
N ALA A 543 0.80 3.42 -26.69
CA ALA A 543 1.06 2.01 -26.99
C ALA A 543 1.74 1.78 -28.36
N GLU A 544 1.75 2.76 -29.25
CA GLU A 544 2.37 2.62 -30.59
C GLU A 544 3.87 2.25 -30.53
N PRO A 545 4.71 2.90 -29.70
CA PRO A 545 6.11 2.51 -29.55
C PRO A 545 6.27 1.06 -29.06
N VAL A 546 5.40 0.58 -28.18
CA VAL A 546 5.46 -0.80 -27.65
C VAL A 546 5.38 -1.83 -28.76
N LEU A 547 4.60 -1.54 -29.81
CA LEU A 547 4.36 -2.43 -30.94
C LEU A 547 5.40 -2.33 -32.05
N THR A 548 6.23 -1.29 -32.05
CA THR A 548 7.18 -0.98 -33.13
C THR A 548 8.65 -0.98 -32.67
N ASP A 549 8.93 -0.81 -31.40
CA ASP A 549 10.29 -0.79 -30.86
C ASP A 549 10.87 -2.21 -30.73
N THR A 550 11.50 -2.67 -31.78
CA THR A 550 12.16 -3.99 -31.84
C THR A 550 13.44 -4.07 -31.00
N ALA A 551 13.98 -2.95 -30.54
CA ALA A 551 15.15 -2.91 -29.67
C ALA A 551 14.77 -3.13 -28.18
N CYS A 552 13.51 -2.93 -27.80
CA CYS A 552 13.04 -3.17 -26.46
C CYS A 552 12.89 -4.67 -26.17
N PRO A 553 13.48 -5.22 -25.09
CA PRO A 553 13.34 -6.63 -24.73
C PRO A 553 11.88 -7.09 -24.59
N LEU A 554 10.97 -6.20 -24.22
CA LEU A 554 9.54 -6.51 -24.13
C LEU A 554 8.92 -6.93 -25.47
N TYR A 555 9.45 -6.43 -26.60
CA TYR A 555 8.98 -6.78 -27.93
C TYR A 555 9.03 -8.30 -28.19
N GLU A 556 10.05 -8.96 -27.68
CA GLU A 556 10.25 -10.40 -27.81
C GLU A 556 9.33 -11.23 -26.89
N LEU A 557 8.76 -10.63 -25.86
CA LEU A 557 7.90 -11.33 -24.90
C LEU A 557 6.42 -11.29 -25.28
N LEU A 558 5.98 -10.20 -25.95
CA LEU A 558 4.56 -9.95 -26.19
C LEU A 558 4.03 -10.74 -27.40
N ASN A 559 2.79 -11.21 -27.26
CA ASN A 559 1.93 -11.54 -28.39
C ASN A 559 1.38 -10.23 -28.98
N ARG A 560 2.04 -9.72 -30.01
CA ARG A 560 1.70 -8.43 -30.61
C ARG A 560 0.29 -8.39 -31.17
N ASP A 561 -0.18 -9.47 -31.80
CA ASP A 561 -1.52 -9.53 -32.38
C ASP A 561 -2.60 -9.39 -31.29
N ALA A 562 -2.39 -9.99 -30.12
CA ALA A 562 -3.28 -9.85 -28.98
C ALA A 562 -3.31 -8.40 -28.45
N VAL A 563 -2.16 -7.73 -28.36
CA VAL A 563 -2.09 -6.32 -27.94
C VAL A 563 -2.73 -5.40 -28.98
N VAL A 564 -2.49 -5.63 -30.28
CA VAL A 564 -3.12 -4.87 -31.37
C VAL A 564 -4.64 -5.02 -31.34
N ALA A 565 -5.14 -6.25 -31.15
CA ALA A 565 -6.58 -6.50 -31.04
C ALA A 565 -7.22 -5.71 -29.88
N LEU A 566 -6.56 -5.66 -28.71
CA LEU A 566 -7.03 -4.84 -27.57
C LEU A 566 -6.96 -3.33 -27.85
N CYS A 567 -5.94 -2.85 -28.59
CA CYS A 567 -5.87 -1.47 -29.04
C CYS A 567 -6.99 -1.09 -30.02
N GLN A 568 -7.43 -2.04 -30.84
CA GLN A 568 -8.55 -1.83 -31.78
C GLN A 568 -9.90 -1.89 -31.09
N ASN A 569 -10.11 -2.86 -30.20
CA ASN A 569 -11.37 -3.04 -29.48
C ASN A 569 -11.12 -3.56 -28.05
N PRO A 570 -11.01 -2.65 -27.05
CA PRO A 570 -10.75 -3.03 -25.66
C PRO A 570 -11.90 -3.80 -25.02
N ASP A 571 -13.14 -3.70 -25.56
CA ASP A 571 -14.32 -4.36 -25.02
C ASP A 571 -14.37 -5.87 -25.32
N THR A 572 -13.43 -6.37 -26.13
CA THR A 572 -13.23 -7.82 -26.33
C THR A 572 -12.83 -8.52 -25.03
N LEU A 573 -12.22 -7.82 -24.07
CA LEU A 573 -11.92 -8.33 -22.74
C LEU A 573 -13.19 -8.32 -21.87
N ARG A 574 -13.91 -9.44 -21.83
CA ARG A 574 -15.19 -9.57 -21.09
C ARG A 574 -14.99 -9.62 -19.58
N GLU A 575 -13.99 -10.35 -19.10
CA GLU A 575 -13.64 -10.47 -17.68
C GLU A 575 -12.60 -9.40 -17.29
N PRO A 576 -12.71 -8.78 -16.10
CA PRO A 576 -11.67 -7.87 -15.62
C PRO A 576 -10.32 -8.60 -15.48
N TRP A 577 -9.26 -7.93 -15.88
CA TRP A 577 -7.89 -8.38 -15.64
C TRP A 577 -7.57 -8.43 -14.15
N TYR A 578 -8.00 -7.39 -13.41
CA TYR A 578 -7.76 -7.29 -11.97
C TYR A 578 -8.83 -6.43 -11.29
N GLY A 579 -9.33 -6.91 -10.15
CA GLY A 579 -10.37 -6.22 -9.37
C GLY A 579 -11.66 -6.03 -10.18
N GLN A 580 -12.21 -4.82 -10.11
CA GLN A 580 -13.43 -4.42 -10.83
C GLN A 580 -13.13 -3.41 -11.95
N LEU A 581 -11.98 -2.74 -11.87
CA LEU A 581 -11.67 -1.54 -12.64
C LEU A 581 -10.78 -1.81 -13.86
N MET A 582 -9.88 -2.81 -13.79
CA MET A 582 -8.90 -3.06 -14.84
C MET A 582 -9.50 -3.90 -15.97
N ARG A 583 -9.90 -3.24 -17.05
CA ARG A 583 -10.49 -3.83 -18.26
C ARG A 583 -9.58 -3.60 -19.46
N GLY A 584 -10.05 -3.86 -20.69
CA GLY A 584 -9.21 -3.84 -21.89
C GLY A 584 -8.41 -2.55 -22.08
N ALA A 585 -9.01 -1.38 -21.89
CA ALA A 585 -8.30 -0.10 -21.95
C ALA A 585 -7.16 -0.02 -20.92
N GLN A 586 -7.40 -0.50 -19.70
CA GLN A 586 -6.40 -0.55 -18.64
C GLN A 586 -5.33 -1.63 -18.90
N VAL A 587 -5.67 -2.72 -19.60
CA VAL A 587 -4.66 -3.72 -20.00
C VAL A 587 -3.69 -3.13 -21.02
N VAL A 588 -4.17 -2.36 -22.00
CA VAL A 588 -3.29 -1.61 -22.92
C VAL A 588 -2.42 -0.62 -22.13
N ALA A 589 -3.00 0.13 -21.17
CA ALA A 589 -2.25 1.01 -20.30
C ALA A 589 -1.21 0.27 -19.45
N TYR A 590 -1.51 -0.96 -19.02
CA TYR A 590 -0.56 -1.80 -18.28
C TYR A 590 0.65 -2.20 -19.14
N VAL A 591 0.42 -2.53 -20.40
CA VAL A 591 1.51 -2.80 -21.35
C VAL A 591 2.37 -1.54 -21.58
N VAL A 592 1.76 -0.35 -21.66
CA VAL A 592 2.49 0.93 -21.71
C VAL A 592 3.33 1.14 -20.44
N GLN A 593 2.79 0.82 -19.27
CA GLN A 593 3.54 0.89 -18.00
C GLN A 593 4.76 -0.04 -18.02
N ILE A 594 4.59 -1.29 -18.47
CA ILE A 594 5.70 -2.26 -18.57
C ILE A 594 6.77 -1.74 -19.53
N TYR A 595 6.37 -1.21 -20.70
CA TYR A 595 7.31 -0.64 -21.67
C TYR A 595 8.12 0.51 -21.07
N GLY A 596 7.45 1.51 -20.50
CA GLY A 596 8.12 2.65 -19.87
C GLY A 596 9.04 2.24 -18.71
N TRP A 597 8.66 1.22 -17.96
CA TRP A 597 9.46 0.66 -16.87
C TRP A 597 10.71 -0.07 -17.39
N VAL A 598 10.58 -0.87 -18.46
CA VAL A 598 11.72 -1.54 -19.11
C VAL A 598 12.72 -0.51 -19.64
N GLN A 599 12.22 0.52 -20.32
CA GLN A 599 13.08 1.59 -20.86
C GLN A 599 13.78 2.39 -19.75
N ALA A 600 13.07 2.76 -18.71
CA ALA A 600 13.61 3.63 -17.67
C ALA A 600 14.69 2.96 -16.80
N TYR A 601 14.55 1.65 -16.54
CA TYR A 601 15.52 0.91 -15.70
C TYR A 601 16.47 0.02 -16.48
N GLY A 602 16.36 -0.04 -17.81
CA GLY A 602 17.17 -0.94 -18.64
C GLY A 602 16.90 -2.41 -18.29
N VAL A 603 15.63 -2.76 -18.04
CA VAL A 603 15.25 -4.12 -17.60
C VAL A 603 15.59 -5.14 -18.67
N THR A 604 16.24 -6.23 -18.25
CA THR A 604 16.50 -7.41 -19.06
C THR A 604 15.75 -8.62 -18.48
N PHE A 605 15.51 -9.61 -19.34
CA PHE A 605 14.77 -10.82 -18.97
C PHE A 605 15.67 -12.06 -19.09
N ASP A 606 15.76 -12.84 -18.01
CA ASP A 606 16.46 -14.12 -17.93
C ASP A 606 15.40 -15.23 -17.82
N LEU A 607 15.07 -15.91 -19.00
CA LEU A 607 13.90 -16.76 -19.16
C LEU A 607 14.24 -18.22 -19.47
#